data_07b7fd3c8663b993eedb7d31dfe4fd75
#
_entry.id   07b7fd3c8663b993eedb7d31dfe4fd75
#
_cell.length_a   1.000
_cell.length_b   1.000
_cell.length_c   1.000
_cell.angle_alpha   90.00
_cell.angle_beta   90.00
_cell.angle_gamma   90.00
#
_symmetry.space_group_name_H-M   'P 1'
#
loop_
_entity.id
_entity.type
_entity.pdbx_description
1 polymer ?
#
loop_
_entity_poly.entity_id
_entity_poly.type
_entity_poly.pdbx_seq_one_letter_code
_entity_poly.pdbx_strand_id
1 'polypeptide(L)'
;MTTMQISLFDARPSAATVGMEPSVNARNAKRQLDTLRKQLATAQADLEDVDYNLSIVAMHQRASREGKIDANWWDAAMRFGMLDPGEEPVYRLGSYPVKVLRWIRHLIFTLNAERRDVLSAIADLEPKVAALSQIIGNAIQ
;
A
#
# COMPACT_ATOMS: atom_id res chain seq x y z
N MET A 1 -14.54 -7.88 5.27
CA MET A 1 -13.27 -8.14 4.63
C MET A 1 -12.51 -9.30 5.21
N THR A 2 -12.16 -9.22 6.44
CA THR A 2 -11.33 -10.22 7.10
C THR A 2 -12.10 -11.46 7.49
N THR A 3 -13.40 -11.45 7.36
CA THR A 3 -14.26 -12.54 7.78
C THR A 3 -13.98 -13.85 7.10
N MET A 4 -13.50 -13.81 5.85
CA MET A 4 -13.19 -15.04 5.12
C MET A 4 -12.05 -15.82 5.76
N GLN A 5 -11.04 -15.13 6.23
CA GLN A 5 -9.91 -15.77 6.88
C GLN A 5 -10.31 -16.38 8.21
N ILE A 6 -11.16 -15.69 8.94
CA ILE A 6 -11.70 -16.19 10.20
C ILE A 6 -12.51 -17.44 9.94
N SER A 7 -13.30 -17.42 8.89
CA SER A 7 -14.11 -18.55 8.47
C SER A 7 -13.27 -19.80 8.25
N LEU A 8 -12.10 -19.66 7.66
CA LEU A 8 -11.20 -20.78 7.44
C LEU A 8 -10.80 -21.44 8.76
N PHE A 9 -10.47 -20.65 9.75
CA PHE A 9 -10.09 -21.18 11.07
C PHE A 9 -11.28 -21.75 11.82
N ASP A 10 -12.43 -21.13 11.66
CA ASP A 10 -13.66 -21.60 12.32
C ASP A 10 -14.13 -22.96 11.78
N ALA A 11 -13.88 -23.19 10.50
CA ALA A 11 -14.22 -24.48 9.89
C ALA A 11 -13.30 -25.61 10.33
N ARG A 12 -12.15 -25.28 10.83
CA ARG A 12 -11.13 -26.24 11.22
C ARG A 12 -11.58 -27.25 12.27
N PRO A 13 -12.40 -26.89 13.24
CA PRO A 13 -12.76 -27.82 14.31
C PRO A 13 -13.61 -29.00 13.88
N SER A 14 -14.07 -29.05 12.68
CA SER A 14 -14.89 -30.16 12.23
C SER A 14 -14.09 -31.45 12.24
N ALA A 15 -14.23 -32.20 13.30
CA ALA A 15 -13.47 -33.44 13.48
C ALA A 15 -13.79 -34.45 12.39
N ALA A 16 -15.03 -34.52 11.97
CA ALA A 16 -15.44 -35.44 10.92
C ALA A 16 -14.74 -35.14 9.60
N THR A 17 -14.55 -33.87 9.29
CA THR A 17 -13.89 -33.45 8.07
C THR A 17 -12.40 -33.76 8.13
N VAL A 18 -11.79 -33.55 9.28
CA VAL A 18 -10.35 -33.77 9.46
C VAL A 18 -9.98 -35.22 9.21
N GLY A 19 -10.78 -36.17 9.70
CA GLY A 19 -10.49 -37.58 9.51
C GLY A 19 -10.71 -38.07 8.10
N MET A 20 -11.54 -37.35 7.31
CA MET A 20 -11.96 -37.86 6.01
C MET A 20 -11.11 -37.33 4.85
N GLU A 21 -10.77 -36.04 4.86
CA GLU A 21 -10.12 -35.43 3.69
C GLU A 21 -9.05 -34.42 4.07
N PRO A 22 -7.94 -34.86 4.67
CA PRO A 22 -6.86 -33.93 5.02
C PRO A 22 -6.24 -33.22 3.79
N SER A 23 -6.23 -33.90 2.63
CA SER A 23 -5.67 -33.31 1.42
C SER A 23 -6.52 -32.15 0.90
N VAL A 24 -7.85 -32.20 1.08
CA VAL A 24 -8.76 -31.13 0.69
C VAL A 24 -8.54 -29.91 1.59
N ASN A 25 -8.41 -30.13 2.89
CA ASN A 25 -8.14 -29.06 3.84
C ASN A 25 -6.79 -28.40 3.56
N ALA A 26 -5.79 -29.19 3.23
CA ALA A 26 -4.47 -28.67 2.87
C ALA A 26 -4.53 -27.83 1.59
N ARG A 27 -5.29 -28.27 0.59
CA ARG A 27 -5.46 -27.48 -0.63
C ARG A 27 -6.17 -26.15 -0.37
N ASN A 28 -7.21 -26.18 0.45
CA ASN A 28 -7.94 -24.97 0.78
C ASN A 28 -7.05 -23.99 1.55
N ALA A 29 -6.26 -24.47 2.49
CA ALA A 29 -5.31 -23.67 3.21
C ALA A 29 -4.27 -23.07 2.28
N LYS A 30 -3.79 -23.84 1.31
CA LYS A 30 -2.82 -23.37 0.34
C LYS A 30 -3.39 -22.28 -0.56
N ARG A 31 -4.64 -22.45 -1.02
CA ARG A 31 -5.32 -21.41 -1.80
C ARG A 31 -5.48 -20.13 -1.00
N GLN A 32 -5.87 -20.26 0.25
CA GLN A 32 -6.02 -19.12 1.14
C GLN A 32 -4.67 -18.42 1.32
N LEU A 33 -3.61 -19.19 1.52
CA LEU A 33 -2.27 -18.64 1.66
C LEU A 33 -1.83 -17.91 0.40
N ASP A 34 -2.07 -18.50 -0.77
CA ASP A 34 -1.71 -17.86 -2.03
C ASP A 34 -2.45 -16.52 -2.22
N THR A 35 -3.73 -16.49 -1.86
CA THR A 35 -4.53 -15.26 -1.92
C THR A 35 -3.97 -14.20 -0.98
N LEU A 36 -3.67 -14.58 0.26
CA LEU A 36 -3.11 -13.64 1.24
C LEU A 36 -1.74 -13.14 0.83
N ARG A 37 -0.90 -14.00 0.27
CA ARG A 37 0.41 -13.60 -0.24
C ARG A 37 0.31 -12.59 -1.37
N LYS A 38 -0.67 -12.77 -2.27
CA LYS A 38 -0.91 -11.80 -3.34
C LYS A 38 -1.38 -10.46 -2.78
N GLN A 39 -2.29 -10.49 -1.82
CA GLN A 39 -2.75 -9.28 -1.15
C GLN A 39 -1.60 -8.57 -0.44
N LEU A 40 -0.76 -9.33 0.24
CA LEU A 40 0.41 -8.77 0.93
C LEU A 40 1.40 -8.15 -0.06
N ALA A 41 1.68 -8.84 -1.17
CA ALA A 41 2.58 -8.33 -2.20
C ALA A 41 2.04 -7.03 -2.81
N THR A 42 0.73 -6.95 -3.04
CA THR A 42 0.09 -5.73 -3.53
C THR A 42 0.23 -4.60 -2.52
N ALA A 43 -0.02 -4.88 -1.25
CA ALA A 43 0.12 -3.87 -0.20
C ALA A 43 1.56 -3.39 -0.07
N GLN A 44 2.54 -4.29 -0.19
CA GLN A 44 3.95 -3.91 -0.15
C GLN A 44 4.35 -3.04 -1.34
N ALA A 45 3.83 -3.36 -2.53
CA ALA A 45 4.05 -2.53 -3.72
C ALA A 45 3.40 -1.16 -3.56
N ASP A 46 2.20 -1.10 -2.99
CA ASP A 46 1.51 0.15 -2.70
C ASP A 46 2.33 1.00 -1.72
N LEU A 47 2.94 0.37 -0.73
CA LEU A 47 3.79 1.09 0.23
C LEU A 47 5.01 1.71 -0.46
N GLU A 48 5.65 0.95 -1.35
CA GLU A 48 6.78 1.47 -2.11
C GLU A 48 6.38 2.67 -2.95
N ASP A 49 5.21 2.60 -3.61
CA ASP A 49 4.70 3.70 -4.42
C ASP A 49 4.39 4.92 -3.58
N VAL A 50 3.75 4.76 -2.43
CA VAL A 50 3.43 5.87 -1.53
C VAL A 50 4.72 6.50 -1.02
N ASP A 51 5.69 5.71 -0.61
CA ASP A 51 6.96 6.21 -0.10
C ASP A 51 7.74 6.96 -1.18
N TYR A 52 7.70 6.45 -2.41
CA TYR A 52 8.31 7.14 -3.54
C TYR A 52 7.63 8.49 -3.80
N ASN A 53 6.31 8.51 -3.82
CA ASN A 53 5.55 9.74 -4.02
C ASN A 53 5.81 10.75 -2.90
N LEU A 54 5.88 10.29 -1.65
CA LEU A 54 6.22 11.15 -0.51
C LEU A 54 7.61 11.75 -0.67
N SER A 55 8.58 10.97 -1.16
CA SER A 55 9.94 11.48 -1.36
C SER A 55 9.98 12.58 -2.40
N ILE A 56 9.21 12.43 -3.49
CA ILE A 56 9.12 13.45 -4.54
C ILE A 56 8.49 14.73 -3.99
N VAL A 57 7.38 14.60 -3.28
CA VAL A 57 6.67 15.76 -2.74
C VAL A 57 7.55 16.47 -1.68
N ALA A 58 8.26 15.71 -0.86
CA ALA A 58 9.17 16.28 0.13
C ALA A 58 10.31 17.06 -0.52
N MET A 59 10.83 16.56 -1.64
CA MET A 59 11.86 17.25 -2.41
C MET A 59 11.36 18.61 -2.90
N HIS A 60 10.15 18.66 -3.44
CA HIS A 60 9.56 19.91 -3.92
C HIS A 60 9.22 20.84 -2.78
N GLN A 61 8.80 20.32 -1.64
CA GLN A 61 8.56 21.14 -0.46
C GLN A 61 9.86 21.81 0.01
N ARG A 62 10.93 21.06 0.02
CA ARG A 62 12.26 21.60 0.39
C ARG A 62 12.70 22.68 -0.60
N ALA A 63 12.57 22.39 -1.90
CA ALA A 63 12.93 23.35 -2.94
C ALA A 63 12.12 24.64 -2.80
N SER A 64 10.85 24.54 -2.45
CA SER A 64 10.01 25.72 -2.26
C SER A 64 10.46 26.56 -1.06
N ARG A 65 10.90 25.93 0.03
CA ARG A 65 11.43 26.62 1.21
C ARG A 65 12.74 27.33 0.93
N GLU A 66 13.55 26.74 0.04
CA GLU A 66 14.84 27.31 -0.34
C GLU A 66 14.71 28.35 -1.46
N GLY A 67 13.48 28.58 -1.94
CA GLY A 67 13.25 29.49 -3.05
C GLY A 67 13.73 29.00 -4.39
N LYS A 68 13.94 27.68 -4.52
CA LYS A 68 14.42 27.07 -5.75
C LYS A 68 13.27 26.35 -6.44
N ILE A 69 13.12 26.60 -7.71
CA ILE A 69 12.20 25.85 -8.56
C ILE A 69 13.05 24.94 -9.42
N ASP A 70 12.86 23.64 -9.23
CA ASP A 70 13.54 22.61 -9.98
C ASP A 70 12.76 22.36 -11.29
N ALA A 71 13.50 22.02 -12.35
CA ALA A 71 12.88 21.66 -13.62
C ALA A 71 11.97 20.43 -13.47
N ASN A 72 12.20 19.59 -12.48
CA ASN A 72 11.42 18.38 -12.24
C ASN A 72 10.07 18.66 -11.57
N TRP A 73 9.83 19.85 -11.03
CA TRP A 73 8.56 20.13 -10.38
C TRP A 73 7.38 20.04 -11.35
N TRP A 74 7.63 20.31 -12.63
CA TRP A 74 6.63 20.21 -13.66
C TRP A 74 6.10 18.79 -13.81
N ASP A 75 7.02 17.83 -13.86
CA ASP A 75 6.66 16.42 -13.94
C ASP A 75 5.90 15.97 -12.69
N ALA A 76 6.32 16.44 -11.54
CA ALA A 76 5.61 16.17 -10.29
C ALA A 76 4.22 16.79 -10.27
N ALA A 77 4.08 18.01 -10.77
CA ALA A 77 2.79 18.69 -10.84
C ALA A 77 1.83 17.93 -11.75
N MET A 78 2.32 17.42 -12.88
CA MET A 78 1.52 16.57 -13.76
C MET A 78 1.18 15.24 -13.10
N ARG A 79 2.15 14.61 -12.46
CA ARG A 79 1.97 13.32 -11.79
C ARG A 79 0.89 13.37 -10.71
N PHE A 80 0.83 14.46 -9.96
CA PHE A 80 -0.12 14.60 -8.85
C PHE A 80 -1.36 15.40 -9.20
N GLY A 81 -1.56 15.71 -10.49
CA GLY A 81 -2.75 16.42 -10.92
C GLY A 81 -2.87 17.85 -10.38
N MET A 82 -1.74 18.50 -10.11
CA MET A 82 -1.72 19.87 -9.59
C MET A 82 -2.05 20.93 -10.63
N LEU A 83 -2.06 20.54 -11.89
CA LEU A 83 -2.28 21.45 -13.01
C LEU A 83 -3.67 21.25 -13.56
N ASP A 84 -4.35 22.34 -13.82
CA ASP A 84 -5.62 22.29 -14.53
C ASP A 84 -5.35 22.01 -16.01
N PRO A 85 -6.31 21.42 -16.74
CA PRO A 85 -6.15 21.19 -18.17
C PRO A 85 -5.84 22.49 -18.91
N GLY A 86 -4.77 22.51 -19.69
CA GLY A 86 -4.34 23.67 -20.43
C GLY A 86 -3.52 24.68 -19.65
N GLU A 87 -3.27 24.43 -18.38
CA GLU A 87 -2.42 25.28 -17.56
C GLU A 87 -0.94 25.03 -17.91
N GLU A 88 -0.22 26.11 -18.23
CA GLU A 88 1.19 26.01 -18.57
C GLU A 88 2.07 26.22 -17.34
N PRO A 89 3.27 25.62 -17.32
CA PRO A 89 4.20 25.83 -16.23
C PRO A 89 4.65 27.29 -16.19
N VAL A 90 4.45 27.91 -15.04
CA VAL A 90 4.98 29.23 -14.81
C VAL A 90 6.19 29.08 -13.92
N TYR A 91 7.36 29.13 -14.52
CA TYR A 91 8.62 29.17 -13.78
C TYR A 91 8.84 30.59 -13.29
N ARG A 92 8.58 30.81 -12.01
CA ARG A 92 9.01 32.04 -11.36
C ARG A 92 10.23 31.73 -10.54
N LEU A 93 11.33 32.38 -10.86
CA LEU A 93 12.54 32.30 -10.07
C LEU A 93 12.23 32.69 -8.63
N GLY A 94 12.49 31.78 -7.71
CA GLY A 94 12.54 32.08 -6.29
C GLY A 94 11.33 31.69 -5.45
N SER A 95 10.17 31.28 -6.02
CA SER A 95 9.05 30.80 -5.20
C SER A 95 8.05 30.00 -6.01
N TYR A 96 7.44 29.00 -5.37
CA TYR A 96 6.29 28.33 -5.94
C TYR A 96 5.05 29.22 -5.78
N PRO A 97 4.13 29.19 -6.74
CA PRO A 97 2.83 29.85 -6.56
C PRO A 97 2.14 29.32 -5.30
N VAL A 98 1.36 30.18 -4.65
CA VAL A 98 0.61 29.81 -3.42
C VAL A 98 -0.25 28.57 -3.65
N LYS A 99 -0.83 28.44 -4.82
CA LYS A 99 -1.63 27.28 -5.22
C LYS A 99 -0.83 25.98 -5.11
N VAL A 100 0.41 26.00 -5.60
CA VAL A 100 1.29 24.82 -5.56
C VAL A 100 1.66 24.47 -4.12
N LEU A 101 1.94 25.45 -3.29
CA LEU A 101 2.26 25.21 -1.89
C LEU A 101 1.09 24.56 -1.14
N ARG A 102 -0.12 25.01 -1.42
CA ARG A 102 -1.32 24.36 -0.85
C ARG A 102 -1.47 22.92 -1.33
N TRP A 103 -1.22 22.68 -2.60
CA TRP A 103 -1.27 21.32 -3.15
C TRP A 103 -0.22 20.42 -2.51
N ILE A 104 0.98 20.91 -2.35
CA ILE A 104 2.06 20.16 -1.69
C ILE A 104 1.63 19.74 -0.28
N ARG A 105 1.08 20.63 0.50
CA ARG A 105 0.59 20.32 1.85
C ARG A 105 -0.52 19.28 1.83
N HIS A 106 -1.46 19.46 0.93
CA HIS A 106 -2.58 18.53 0.79
C HIS A 106 -2.09 17.14 0.40
N LEU A 107 -1.16 17.07 -0.55
CA LEU A 107 -0.58 15.81 -0.98
C LEU A 107 0.17 15.10 0.14
N ILE A 108 0.94 15.83 0.91
CA ILE A 108 1.66 15.24 2.05
C ILE A 108 0.66 14.65 3.05
N PHE A 109 -0.39 15.38 3.36
CA PHE A 109 -1.43 14.91 4.26
C PHE A 109 -2.11 13.65 3.71
N THR A 110 -2.51 13.68 2.45
CA THR A 110 -3.21 12.57 1.79
C THR A 110 -2.33 11.34 1.67
N LEU A 111 -1.06 11.52 1.25
CA LEU A 111 -0.12 10.41 1.10
C LEU A 111 0.24 9.79 2.44
N ASN A 112 0.36 10.59 3.50
CA ASN A 112 0.60 10.06 4.83
C ASN A 112 -0.59 9.24 5.34
N ALA A 113 -1.81 9.68 5.04
CA ALA A 113 -3.01 8.92 5.38
C ALA A 113 -3.05 7.59 4.62
N GLU A 114 -2.75 7.63 3.33
CA GLU A 114 -2.67 6.43 2.51
C GLU A 114 -1.59 5.47 3.02
N ARG A 115 -0.43 6.01 3.40
CA ARG A 115 0.66 5.22 3.96
C ARG A 115 0.22 4.49 5.23
N ARG A 116 -0.48 5.18 6.12
CA ARG A 116 -1.00 4.56 7.35
C ARG A 116 -1.96 3.42 7.03
N ASP A 117 -2.84 3.61 6.04
CA ASP A 117 -3.79 2.58 5.65
C ASP A 117 -3.07 1.35 5.08
N VAL A 118 -2.07 1.57 4.24
CA VAL A 118 -1.28 0.48 3.65
C VAL A 118 -0.50 -0.26 4.74
N LEU A 119 0.13 0.45 5.65
CA LEU A 119 0.85 -0.17 6.77
C LEU A 119 -0.09 -0.99 7.66
N SER A 120 -1.29 -0.49 7.88
CA SER A 120 -2.30 -1.22 8.64
C SER A 120 -2.69 -2.52 7.92
N ALA A 121 -2.86 -2.47 6.62
CA ALA A 121 -3.17 -3.66 5.83
C ALA A 121 -2.03 -4.69 5.90
N ILE A 122 -0.79 -4.25 5.80
CA ILE A 122 0.37 -5.13 5.91
C ILE A 122 0.42 -5.76 7.31
N ALA A 123 0.22 -4.97 8.35
CA ALA A 123 0.22 -5.46 9.72
C ALA A 123 -0.88 -6.49 9.97
N ASP A 124 -1.99 -6.39 9.26
CA ASP A 124 -3.08 -7.36 9.34
C ASP A 124 -2.76 -8.63 8.56
N LEU A 125 -2.13 -8.52 7.40
CA LEU A 125 -1.87 -9.65 6.50
C LEU A 125 -0.68 -10.50 6.92
N GLU A 126 0.39 -9.90 7.42
CA GLU A 126 1.62 -10.64 7.74
C GLU A 126 1.40 -11.77 8.76
N PRO A 127 0.69 -11.55 9.88
CA PRO A 127 0.43 -12.63 10.83
C PRO A 127 -0.42 -13.74 10.24
N LYS A 128 -1.36 -13.40 9.37
CA LYS A 128 -2.22 -14.40 8.73
C LYS A 128 -1.44 -15.28 7.77
N VAL A 129 -0.53 -14.69 7.01
CA VAL A 129 0.36 -15.44 6.12
C VAL A 129 1.25 -16.35 6.94
N ALA A 130 1.83 -15.85 8.02
CA ALA A 130 2.70 -16.63 8.88
C ALA A 130 1.95 -17.81 9.51
N ALA A 131 0.73 -17.57 9.99
CA ALA A 131 -0.07 -18.61 10.63
C ALA A 131 -0.43 -19.73 9.64
N LEU A 132 -0.86 -19.37 8.44
CA LEU A 132 -1.20 -20.37 7.42
C LEU A 132 0.03 -21.12 6.93
N SER A 133 1.15 -20.42 6.77
CA SER A 133 2.41 -21.06 6.39
C SER A 133 2.82 -22.12 7.39
N GLN A 134 2.65 -21.83 8.69
CA GLN A 134 2.97 -22.77 9.74
C GLN A 134 2.03 -23.97 9.74
N ILE A 135 0.73 -23.74 9.54
CA ILE A 135 -0.26 -24.81 9.46
C ILE A 135 0.06 -25.76 8.31
N ILE A 136 0.38 -25.21 7.14
CA ILE A 136 0.74 -26.01 5.97
C ILE A 136 2.05 -26.76 6.20
N GLY A 137 3.04 -26.10 6.78
CA GLY A 137 4.30 -26.74 7.12
C GLY A 137 4.13 -27.91 8.06
N ASN A 138 3.28 -27.77 9.08
CA ASN A 138 3.00 -28.83 10.03
C ASN A 138 2.23 -29.99 9.38
N ALA A 139 1.36 -29.69 8.42
CA ALA A 139 0.58 -30.71 7.74
C ALA A 139 1.42 -31.58 6.81
N ILE A 140 2.52 -31.04 6.30
CA ILE A 140 3.44 -31.77 5.42
C ILE A 140 4.31 -32.75 6.20
N GLN A 141 4.59 -32.44 7.44
CA GLN A 141 5.34 -33.34 8.33
C GLN A 141 4.45 -34.48 8.82
#